data_e6027f653aaaef3e49c6d5c265b3845b
#
_entry.id   e6027f653aaaef3e49c6d5c265b3845b
#
_cell.length_a   1.000
_cell.length_b   1.000
_cell.length_c   1.000
_cell.angle_alpha   90.00
_cell.angle_beta   90.00
_cell.angle_gamma   90.00
#
_symmetry.space_group_name_H-M   'P 1'
#
loop_
_entity.id
_entity.type
_entity.pdbx_description
1 polymer ?
#
loop_
_entity_poly.entity_id
_entity_poly.type
_entity_poly.pdbx_seq_one_letter_code
_entity_poly.pdbx_strand_id
1 'polypeptide(L)'
;DMGAEVDGTAWEMPAIFRLLQEWGNVDWPEMYRTFNMGIGMVLIASPEEAARIEGHLQAQNEVVYRIGRVTEGGHEVVIKGGVFDA
;
A
#
# COMPACT_ATOMS: atom_id res chain seq x y z
N ASP A 1 -11.94 8.85 -14.65
CA ASP A 1 -12.47 7.77 -13.82
C ASP A 1 -11.40 6.72 -13.64
N MET A 2 -10.77 6.72 -12.46
CA MET A 2 -9.67 5.82 -12.17
C MET A 2 -9.86 5.16 -10.82
N GLY A 3 -9.38 3.94 -10.72
CA GLY A 3 -9.25 3.24 -9.46
C GLY A 3 -7.80 2.89 -9.22
N ALA A 4 -7.54 2.08 -8.25
CA ALA A 4 -6.19 1.58 -7.97
C ALA A 4 -6.27 0.15 -7.44
N GLU A 5 -5.24 -0.61 -7.75
CA GLU A 5 -5.07 -1.97 -7.26
C GLU A 5 -3.79 -2.01 -6.45
N VAL A 6 -3.91 -2.38 -5.17
CA VAL A 6 -2.80 -2.39 -4.23
C VAL A 6 -2.51 -3.82 -3.79
N ASP A 7 -1.23 -4.20 -3.81
CA ASP A 7 -0.76 -5.50 -3.38
C ASP A 7 -0.35 -5.43 -1.91
N GLY A 8 -1.16 -6.01 -1.03
CA GLY A 8 -0.90 -6.03 0.40
C GLY A 8 0.31 -6.86 0.81
N THR A 9 0.91 -7.60 -0.13
CA THR A 9 2.13 -8.37 0.14
C THR A 9 3.40 -7.61 -0.25
N ALA A 10 3.26 -6.43 -0.87
CA ALA A 10 4.41 -5.70 -1.41
C ALA A 10 5.31 -5.09 -0.34
N TRP A 11 4.83 -4.99 0.88
CA TRP A 11 5.62 -4.48 2.00
C TRP A 11 5.31 -5.25 3.27
N GLU A 12 6.21 -5.14 4.25
CA GLU A 12 6.01 -5.74 5.56
C GLU A 12 5.26 -4.77 6.47
N MET A 13 4.08 -5.16 6.92
CA MET A 13 3.27 -4.34 7.81
C MET A 13 3.89 -4.33 9.20
N PRO A 14 4.15 -3.14 9.78
CA PRO A 14 4.65 -3.06 11.15
C PRO A 14 3.75 -3.76 12.16
N ALA A 15 4.35 -4.40 13.14
CA ALA A 15 3.64 -5.22 14.13
C ALA A 15 2.60 -4.44 14.93
N ILE A 16 2.79 -3.14 15.10
CA ILE A 16 1.84 -2.31 15.87
C ILE A 16 0.43 -2.37 15.28
N PHE A 17 0.30 -2.49 13.95
CA PHE A 17 -1.01 -2.54 13.31
C PHE A 17 -1.73 -3.86 13.59
N ARG A 18 -0.99 -4.97 13.70
CA ARG A 18 -1.58 -6.25 14.11
C ARG A 18 -2.09 -6.19 15.54
N LEU A 19 -1.34 -5.56 16.43
CA LEU A 19 -1.74 -5.39 17.81
C LEU A 19 -3.00 -4.53 17.92
N LEU A 20 -3.06 -3.44 17.20
CA LEU A 20 -4.23 -2.58 17.18
C LEU A 20 -5.47 -3.31 16.66
N GLN A 21 -5.29 -4.12 15.62
CA GLN A 21 -6.37 -4.92 15.06
C GLN A 21 -6.90 -5.93 16.07
N GLU A 22 -6.01 -6.67 16.75
CA GLU A 22 -6.39 -7.66 17.74
C GLU A 22 -7.08 -7.02 18.96
N TRP A 23 -6.46 -5.99 19.52
CA TRP A 23 -6.97 -5.35 20.73
C TRP A 23 -8.29 -4.61 20.49
N GLY A 24 -8.44 -4.02 19.32
CA GLY A 24 -9.64 -3.29 18.96
C GLY A 24 -10.70 -4.14 18.29
N ASN A 25 -10.36 -5.38 17.95
CA ASN A 25 -11.23 -6.28 17.19
C ASN A 25 -11.78 -5.60 15.94
N VAL A 26 -10.90 -4.94 15.20
CA VAL A 26 -11.23 -4.17 14.00
C VAL A 26 -11.09 -5.07 12.77
N ASP A 27 -12.06 -5.03 11.87
CA ASP A 27 -11.97 -5.75 10.59
C ASP A 27 -10.82 -5.23 9.76
N TRP A 28 -10.12 -6.12 9.04
CA TRP A 28 -8.99 -5.73 8.21
C TRP A 28 -9.32 -4.67 7.16
N PRO A 29 -10.48 -4.71 6.46
CA PRO A 29 -10.84 -3.62 5.55
C PRO A 29 -10.89 -2.25 6.24
N GLU A 30 -11.38 -2.21 7.47
CA GLU A 30 -11.44 -0.97 8.24
C GLU A 30 -10.06 -0.52 8.70
N MET A 31 -9.16 -1.45 9.01
CA MET A 31 -7.76 -1.14 9.32
C MET A 31 -7.10 -0.40 8.16
N TYR A 32 -7.25 -0.91 6.93
CA TYR A 32 -6.66 -0.28 5.74
C TYR A 32 -7.30 1.06 5.41
N ARG A 33 -8.53 1.28 5.82
CA ARG A 33 -9.21 2.56 5.63
C ARG A 33 -8.75 3.62 6.63
N THR A 34 -8.48 3.19 7.86
CA THR A 34 -8.21 4.08 8.98
C THR A 34 -6.73 4.38 9.16
N PHE A 35 -5.87 3.39 8.92
CA PHE A 35 -4.43 3.50 9.16
C PHE A 35 -3.65 3.38 7.85
N ASN A 36 -2.43 3.93 7.86
CA ASN A 36 -1.55 3.84 6.69
C ASN A 36 -0.85 2.47 6.56
N MET A 37 -0.97 1.61 7.55
CA MET A 37 -0.41 0.26 7.58
C MET A 37 1.10 0.21 7.34
N GLY A 38 1.80 1.31 7.63
CA GLY A 38 3.23 1.43 7.47
C GLY A 38 3.68 2.20 6.23
N ILE A 39 2.76 2.60 5.38
CA ILE A 39 3.07 3.39 4.19
C ILE A 39 2.84 4.87 4.51
N GLY A 40 3.92 5.65 4.53
CA GLY A 40 3.84 7.07 4.91
C GLY A 40 3.56 8.00 3.74
N MET A 41 3.93 7.61 2.52
CA MET A 41 3.71 8.44 1.33
C MET A 41 3.55 7.54 0.11
N VAL A 42 2.63 7.90 -0.77
CA VAL A 42 2.40 7.18 -2.02
C VAL A 42 2.63 8.13 -3.18
N LEU A 43 3.37 7.65 -4.19
CA LEU A 43 3.62 8.39 -5.42
C LEU A 43 3.01 7.62 -6.59
N ILE A 44 2.33 8.34 -7.46
CA ILE A 44 1.72 7.78 -8.67
C ILE A 44 2.52 8.28 -9.87
N ALA A 45 3.02 7.37 -10.68
CA ALA A 45 3.86 7.71 -11.81
C ALA A 45 3.68 6.71 -12.95
N SER A 46 4.11 7.09 -14.16
CA SER A 46 4.16 6.15 -15.28
C SER A 46 5.19 5.05 -15.00
N PRO A 47 5.09 3.88 -15.66
CA PRO A 47 6.05 2.80 -15.41
C PRO A 47 7.52 3.22 -15.60
N GLU A 48 7.81 4.05 -16.61
CA GLU A 48 9.16 4.52 -16.86
C GLU A 48 9.65 5.47 -15.78
N GLU A 49 8.78 6.39 -15.35
CA GLU A 49 9.09 7.32 -14.27
C GLU A 49 9.24 6.61 -12.92
N ALA A 50 8.44 5.57 -12.69
CA ALA A 50 8.48 4.82 -11.44
C ALA A 50 9.86 4.22 -11.20
N ALA A 51 10.48 3.63 -12.22
CA ALA A 51 11.82 3.05 -12.09
C ALA A 51 12.86 4.11 -11.72
N ARG A 52 12.79 5.28 -12.34
CA ARG A 52 13.71 6.38 -12.06
C ARG A 52 13.53 6.95 -10.67
N ILE A 53 12.29 7.15 -10.25
CA ILE A 53 11.97 7.66 -8.92
C ILE A 53 12.43 6.67 -7.84
N GLU A 54 12.17 5.40 -8.04
CA GLU A 54 12.60 4.34 -7.13
C GLU A 54 14.11 4.36 -6.91
N GLY A 55 14.88 4.42 -8.02
CA GLY A 55 16.33 4.47 -7.93
C GLY A 55 16.84 5.73 -7.22
N HIS A 56 16.22 6.86 -7.48
CA HIS A 56 16.59 8.13 -6.84
C HIS A 56 16.35 8.10 -5.34
N LEU A 57 15.19 7.62 -4.91
CA LEU A 57 14.85 7.54 -3.49
C LEU A 57 15.72 6.54 -2.75
N GLN A 58 16.00 5.38 -3.37
CA GLN A 58 16.89 4.38 -2.77
C GLN A 58 18.31 4.94 -2.59
N ALA A 59 18.78 5.75 -3.53
CA ALA A 59 20.08 6.40 -3.41
C ALA A 59 20.14 7.37 -2.24
N GLN A 60 19.00 7.85 -1.77
CA GLN A 60 18.89 8.73 -0.61
C GLN A 60 18.54 7.97 0.67
N ASN A 61 18.70 6.65 0.68
CA ASN A 61 18.42 5.77 1.81
C ASN A 61 16.96 5.70 2.21
N GLU A 62 16.05 6.01 1.28
CA GLU A 62 14.62 5.81 1.52
C GLU A 62 14.22 4.37 1.20
N VAL A 63 13.29 3.83 1.99
CA VAL A 63 12.74 2.50 1.72
C VAL A 63 11.55 2.67 0.77
N VAL A 64 11.61 1.99 -0.37
CA VAL A 64 10.62 2.14 -1.44
C VAL A 64 10.02 0.81 -1.80
N TYR A 65 8.70 0.77 -1.93
CA TYR A 65 7.97 -0.41 -2.37
C TYR A 65 7.09 -0.05 -3.56
N ARG A 66 6.99 -0.97 -4.52
CA ARG A 66 5.97 -0.89 -5.56
C ARG A 66 4.72 -1.60 -5.04
N ILE A 67 3.71 -0.83 -4.67
CA ILE A 67 2.56 -1.38 -3.96
C ILE A 67 1.37 -1.65 -4.86
N GLY A 68 1.37 -1.17 -6.10
CA GLY A 68 0.23 -1.39 -6.96
C GLY A 68 0.25 -0.55 -8.20
N ARG A 69 -0.92 -0.39 -8.78
CA ARG A 69 -1.09 0.35 -10.04
C ARG A 69 -2.42 1.06 -10.07
N VAL A 70 -2.50 2.10 -10.89
CA VAL A 70 -3.74 2.80 -11.17
C VAL A 70 -4.48 2.05 -12.27
N THR A 71 -5.78 1.88 -12.10
CA THR A 71 -6.64 1.18 -13.05
C THR A 71 -7.65 2.14 -13.67
N GLU A 72 -8.19 1.78 -14.83
CA GLU A 72 -9.25 2.54 -15.45
C GLU A 72 -10.61 2.17 -14.88
N GLY A 73 -11.44 3.18 -14.65
CA GLY A 73 -12.81 2.99 -14.18
C GLY A 73 -12.94 2.58 -12.73
N GLY A 74 -14.15 2.45 -12.27
CA GLY A 74 -14.49 1.85 -10.98
C GLY A 74 -14.42 2.76 -9.76
N HIS A 75 -13.64 3.80 -9.76
CA HIS A 75 -13.46 4.70 -8.60
C HIS A 75 -13.14 3.98 -7.28
N GLU A 76 -12.53 2.81 -7.36
CA GLU A 76 -12.29 1.98 -6.18
C GLU A 76 -10.81 1.73 -5.98
N VAL A 77 -10.42 1.61 -4.71
CA VAL A 77 -9.12 1.08 -4.33
C VAL A 77 -9.33 -0.35 -3.87
N VAL A 78 -8.70 -1.28 -4.57
CA VAL A 78 -8.80 -2.70 -4.27
C VAL A 78 -7.47 -3.16 -3.69
N ILE A 79 -7.49 -3.76 -2.51
CA ILE A 79 -6.30 -4.30 -1.86
C ILE A 79 -6.37 -5.82 -1.95
N LYS A 80 -5.31 -6.43 -2.46
CA LYS A 80 -5.22 -7.88 -2.65
C LYS A 80 -4.03 -8.43 -1.91
N GLY A 81 -4.12 -9.67 -1.48
CA GLY A 81 -3.02 -10.39 -0.86
C GLY A 81 -2.78 -10.03 0.60
N GLY A 82 -1.78 -10.65 1.19
CA GLY A 82 -1.43 -10.43 2.58
C GLY A 82 -2.57 -10.80 3.53
N VAL A 83 -2.72 -10.02 4.60
CA VAL A 83 -3.76 -10.26 5.60
C VAL A 83 -5.17 -9.98 5.09
N PHE A 84 -5.29 -9.25 3.99
CA PHE A 84 -6.58 -8.87 3.45
C PHE A 84 -7.33 -10.06 2.84
N ASP A 85 -6.59 -11.03 2.32
CA ASP A 85 -7.16 -12.25 1.72
C ASP A 85 -7.19 -13.42 2.69
N ALA A 86 -6.76 -13.22 3.92
CA ALA A 86 -6.69 -14.28 4.92
C ALA A 86 -8.06 -14.70 5.44
#